data_19de0bda294d064319fe598c49f9f029
#
_entry.id   19de0bda294d064319fe598c49f9f029
#
_cell.length_a   1.000
_cell.length_b   1.000
_cell.length_c   1.000
_cell.angle_alpha   90.00
_cell.angle_beta   90.00
_cell.angle_gamma   90.00
#
_symmetry.space_group_name_H-M   'P 1'
#
loop_
_entity.id
_entity.type
_entity.pdbx_description
1 polymer ?
#
loop_
_entity_poly.entity_id
_entity_poly.type
_entity_poly.pdbx_seq_one_letter_code
_entity_poly.pdbx_strand_id
1 'polypeptide(L)'
;DLFTRTTTGNHEHVVQEMFKQCLENGYIYKGTQQVAISPSTGRTLPDRYIEGECPICHAEGARGDQCDACGNELDPDELINPVSKINGETPRFEQTEHYFLDLPALAEANKAWLETRKGWRTNVINFSLGLFKEVKPRAITRDIDWGIPVPVKGWIDNPNKKLYVWFDAVIGYLSASIEWARRQGDPEKWREWWNDPSCPAYYFMGKDNITFHSQIWPSEMLAYNGKGSKGGETGPMGPLNLPEQVVASEFMTMEGKKFSSSRGIV
;
A
#
# COMPACT_ATOMS: atom_id res chain seq x y z
N ASP A 1 -7.75 3.45 25.38
CA ASP A 1 -6.98 4.07 24.28
C ASP A 1 -5.69 3.29 24.05
N LEU A 2 -5.23 3.22 22.81
CA LEU A 2 -3.98 2.57 22.42
C LEU A 2 -3.17 3.54 21.55
N PHE A 3 -1.90 3.74 21.90
CA PHE A 3 -0.90 4.27 20.99
C PHE A 3 0.04 3.13 20.58
N THR A 4 0.20 2.91 19.29
CA THR A 4 1.11 1.90 18.73
C THR A 4 1.83 2.43 17.49
N ARG A 5 2.76 1.66 16.96
CA ARG A 5 3.55 2.01 15.77
C ARG A 5 3.76 0.78 14.90
N THR A 6 3.99 1.00 13.61
CA THR A 6 4.36 -0.05 12.63
C THR A 6 5.76 -0.64 12.84
N THR A 7 6.50 -0.17 13.84
CA THR A 7 7.81 -0.71 14.25
C THR A 7 7.74 -1.69 15.42
N THR A 8 6.53 -2.10 15.85
CA THR A 8 6.36 -3.06 16.95
C THR A 8 6.42 -4.50 16.44
N GLY A 9 6.92 -5.43 17.29
CA GLY A 9 6.93 -6.85 16.95
C GLY A 9 5.52 -7.43 16.72
N ASN A 10 4.48 -6.85 17.35
CA ASN A 10 3.10 -7.22 17.06
C ASN A 10 2.72 -6.90 15.59
N HIS A 11 3.04 -5.70 15.13
CA HIS A 11 2.76 -5.29 13.74
C HIS A 11 3.54 -6.16 12.76
N GLU A 12 4.84 -6.35 12.99
CA GLU A 12 5.68 -7.22 12.17
C GLU A 12 5.08 -8.63 12.01
N HIS A 13 4.64 -9.23 13.12
CA HIS A 13 4.02 -10.56 13.09
C HIS A 13 2.75 -10.58 12.23
N VAL A 14 1.84 -9.63 12.42
CA VAL A 14 0.56 -9.57 11.68
C VAL A 14 0.80 -9.35 10.19
N VAL A 15 1.75 -8.48 9.82
CA VAL A 15 2.11 -8.22 8.43
C VAL A 15 2.72 -9.47 7.77
N GLN A 16 3.60 -10.16 8.48
CA GLN A 16 4.21 -11.39 7.97
C GLN A 16 3.18 -12.51 7.80
N GLU A 17 2.20 -12.65 8.68
CA GLU A 17 1.10 -13.60 8.52
C GLU A 17 0.21 -13.26 7.32
N MET A 18 -0.12 -11.96 7.12
CA MET A 18 -0.83 -11.49 5.93
C MET A 18 -0.07 -11.85 4.66
N PHE A 19 1.23 -11.54 4.61
CA PHE A 19 2.10 -11.83 3.47
C PHE A 19 2.13 -13.33 3.16
N LYS A 20 2.35 -14.19 4.16
CA LYS A 20 2.43 -15.66 3.98
C LYS A 20 1.15 -16.21 3.38
N GLN A 21 -0.02 -15.84 3.92
CA GLN A 21 -1.30 -16.34 3.42
C GLN A 21 -1.56 -15.86 1.98
N CYS A 22 -1.26 -14.60 1.67
CA CYS A 22 -1.39 -14.08 0.31
C CYS A 22 -0.42 -14.78 -0.68
N LEU A 23 0.77 -15.17 -0.22
CA LEU A 23 1.74 -15.95 -1.00
C LEU A 23 1.24 -17.39 -1.22
N GLU A 24 0.73 -18.06 -0.19
CA GLU A 24 0.14 -19.40 -0.28
C GLU A 24 -1.06 -19.45 -1.24
N ASN A 25 -1.90 -18.43 -1.20
CA ASN A 25 -3.03 -18.27 -2.12
C ASN A 25 -2.58 -17.85 -3.55
N GLY A 26 -1.29 -17.63 -3.78
CA GLY A 26 -0.72 -17.32 -5.09
C GLY A 26 -0.93 -15.87 -5.55
N TYR A 27 -1.42 -14.97 -4.69
CA TYR A 27 -1.57 -13.54 -5.00
C TYR A 27 -0.31 -12.71 -4.76
N ILE A 28 0.68 -13.29 -4.10
CA ILE A 28 2.03 -12.74 -4.04
C ILE A 28 2.95 -13.68 -4.81
N TYR A 29 3.79 -13.12 -5.66
CA TYR A 29 4.75 -13.88 -6.46
C TYR A 29 6.06 -13.11 -6.62
N LYS A 30 7.14 -13.83 -6.97
CA LYS A 30 8.46 -13.28 -7.19
C LYS A 30 8.60 -12.81 -8.65
N GLY A 31 9.14 -11.63 -8.83
CA GLY A 31 9.41 -11.02 -10.13
C GLY A 31 10.61 -10.09 -10.07
N THR A 32 10.85 -9.33 -11.12
CA THR A 32 11.93 -8.35 -11.21
C THR A 32 11.37 -6.96 -11.47
N GLN A 33 12.04 -5.93 -10.93
CA GLN A 33 11.72 -4.53 -11.13
C GLN A 33 13.01 -3.72 -11.30
N GLN A 34 12.92 -2.60 -12.01
CA GLN A 34 13.97 -1.60 -12.04
C GLN A 34 13.96 -0.77 -10.76
N VAL A 35 15.12 -0.62 -10.14
CA VAL A 35 15.28 0.25 -8.96
C VAL A 35 16.25 1.38 -9.28
N ALA A 36 15.96 2.55 -8.74
CA ALA A 36 16.80 3.72 -8.91
C ALA A 36 18.02 3.65 -7.98
N ILE A 37 19.20 3.83 -8.54
CA ILE A 37 20.49 3.85 -7.83
C ILE A 37 21.12 5.23 -8.02
N SER A 38 21.60 5.83 -6.92
CA SER A 38 22.42 7.05 -6.99
C SER A 38 23.79 6.73 -7.60
N PRO A 39 24.18 7.36 -8.70
CA PRO A 39 25.49 7.11 -9.32
C PRO A 39 26.66 7.45 -8.40
N SER A 40 26.55 8.52 -7.61
CA SER A 40 27.63 9.00 -6.72
C SER A 40 27.82 8.14 -5.48
N THR A 41 26.76 7.52 -4.95
CA THR A 41 26.82 6.76 -3.69
C THR A 41 26.70 5.25 -3.87
N GLY A 42 26.21 4.78 -5.02
CA GLY A 42 25.89 3.38 -5.27
C GLY A 42 24.73 2.83 -4.45
N ARG A 43 23.98 3.71 -3.74
CA ARG A 43 22.87 3.31 -2.88
C ARG A 43 21.54 3.38 -3.62
N THR A 44 20.64 2.48 -3.29
CA THR A 44 19.24 2.54 -3.73
C THR A 44 18.57 3.81 -3.21
N LEU A 45 17.87 4.49 -4.11
CA LEU A 45 17.08 5.67 -3.79
C LEU A 45 15.63 5.24 -3.54
N PRO A 46 15.02 5.64 -2.39
CA PRO A 46 13.60 5.41 -2.18
C PRO A 46 12.75 6.13 -3.25
N ASP A 47 11.69 5.48 -3.71
CA ASP A 47 10.84 5.94 -4.82
C ASP A 47 10.40 7.40 -4.67
N ARG A 48 9.96 7.81 -3.48
CA ARG A 48 9.53 9.18 -3.21
C ARG A 48 10.63 10.25 -3.17
N TYR A 49 11.90 9.85 -3.26
CA TYR A 49 13.02 10.76 -3.43
C TYR A 49 13.46 10.91 -4.90
N ILE A 50 12.73 10.28 -5.82
CA ILE A 50 12.87 10.49 -7.26
C ILE A 50 11.71 11.38 -7.70
N GLU A 51 12.00 12.43 -8.44
CA GLU A 51 11.00 13.31 -9.04
C GLU A 51 11.24 13.45 -10.54
N GLY A 52 10.17 13.65 -11.28
CA GLY A 52 10.20 13.87 -12.72
C GLY A 52 8.85 14.35 -13.25
N GLU A 53 8.67 14.32 -14.55
CA GLU A 53 7.39 14.56 -15.19
C GLU A 53 6.56 13.28 -15.19
N CYS A 54 5.27 13.39 -14.85
CA CYS A 54 4.35 12.27 -14.87
C CYS A 54 4.09 11.77 -16.30
N PRO A 55 4.26 10.50 -16.63
CA PRO A 55 4.01 9.99 -17.98
C PRO A 55 2.52 9.98 -18.36
N ILE A 56 1.62 10.12 -17.39
CA ILE A 56 0.16 10.04 -17.60
C ILE A 56 -0.48 11.40 -17.79
N CYS A 57 -0.17 12.37 -16.93
CA CYS A 57 -0.81 13.69 -16.96
C CYS A 57 0.15 14.85 -17.25
N HIS A 58 1.43 14.57 -17.48
CA HIS A 58 2.49 15.52 -17.75
C HIS A 58 2.70 16.60 -16.69
N ALA A 59 2.24 16.36 -15.47
CA ALA A 59 2.53 17.24 -14.33
C ALA A 59 4.00 17.13 -13.93
N GLU A 60 4.65 18.28 -13.75
CA GLU A 60 6.01 18.35 -13.22
C GLU A 60 6.05 18.01 -11.71
N GLY A 61 7.18 17.49 -11.26
CA GLY A 61 7.39 17.14 -9.84
C GLY A 61 6.57 15.94 -9.36
N ALA A 62 6.16 15.05 -10.27
CA ALA A 62 5.60 13.76 -9.93
C ALA A 62 6.65 12.92 -9.21
N ARG A 63 6.25 12.21 -8.16
CA ARG A 63 7.15 11.34 -7.40
C ARG A 63 7.16 9.93 -7.99
N GLY A 64 8.23 9.20 -7.75
CA GLY A 64 8.39 7.83 -8.25
C GLY A 64 7.46 6.80 -7.58
N ASP A 65 6.68 7.18 -6.56
CA ASP A 65 5.66 6.33 -5.94
C ASP A 65 4.24 6.73 -6.34
N GLN A 66 3.99 8.00 -6.62
CA GLN A 66 2.65 8.51 -6.96
C GLN A 66 2.72 9.93 -7.53
N CYS A 67 1.85 10.23 -8.48
CA CYS A 67 1.64 11.60 -8.96
C CYS A 67 0.63 12.35 -8.09
N ASP A 68 1.04 13.46 -7.46
CA ASP A 68 0.14 14.29 -6.64
C ASP A 68 -0.98 14.97 -7.47
N ALA A 69 -0.79 15.14 -8.78
CA ALA A 69 -1.76 15.82 -9.65
C ALA A 69 -2.90 14.91 -10.11
N CYS A 70 -2.57 13.70 -10.61
CA CYS A 70 -3.58 12.77 -11.13
C CYS A 70 -3.88 11.61 -10.16
N GLY A 71 -3.09 11.44 -9.08
CA GLY A 71 -3.29 10.41 -8.07
C GLY A 71 -2.90 8.99 -8.51
N ASN A 72 -2.40 8.81 -9.73
CA ASN A 72 -1.95 7.51 -10.21
C ASN A 72 -0.65 7.10 -9.51
N GLU A 73 -0.53 5.79 -9.23
CA GLU A 73 0.72 5.17 -8.80
C GLU A 73 1.71 5.15 -9.96
N LEU A 74 2.99 5.31 -9.65
CA LEU A 74 4.09 5.32 -10.60
C LEU A 74 5.23 4.45 -10.07
N ASP A 75 6.05 3.97 -10.98
CA ASP A 75 7.37 3.46 -10.68
C ASP A 75 8.44 4.48 -11.09
N PRO A 76 9.59 4.57 -10.39
CA PRO A 76 10.61 5.60 -10.65
C PRO A 76 11.14 5.61 -12.10
N ASP A 77 11.20 4.47 -12.76
CA ASP A 77 11.65 4.30 -14.15
C ASP A 77 10.59 4.69 -15.19
N GLU A 78 9.34 4.88 -14.78
CA GLU A 78 8.28 5.41 -15.64
C GLU A 78 8.32 6.94 -15.76
N LEU A 79 8.97 7.64 -14.82
CA LEU A 79 9.05 9.10 -14.83
C LEU A 79 9.83 9.62 -16.04
N ILE A 80 9.35 10.70 -16.64
CA ILE A 80 10.07 11.42 -17.68
C ILE A 80 11.10 12.33 -17.00
N ASN A 81 12.35 12.24 -17.41
CA ASN A 81 13.49 12.98 -16.84
C ASN A 81 13.62 12.85 -15.31
N PRO A 82 13.74 11.61 -14.78
CA PRO A 82 13.83 11.41 -13.34
C PRO A 82 15.11 12.02 -12.76
N VAL A 83 14.98 12.67 -11.61
CA VAL A 83 16.08 13.23 -10.82
C VAL A 83 15.92 12.90 -9.34
N SER A 84 17.05 12.71 -8.67
CA SER A 84 17.10 12.54 -7.21
C SER A 84 16.87 13.88 -6.50
N LYS A 85 15.88 13.96 -5.61
CA LYS A 85 15.68 15.14 -4.73
C LYS A 85 16.82 15.39 -3.76
N ILE A 86 17.65 14.38 -3.51
CA ILE A 86 18.72 14.47 -2.51
C ILE A 86 19.87 15.32 -3.04
N ASN A 87 20.24 15.14 -4.31
CA ASN A 87 21.43 15.71 -4.90
C ASN A 87 21.29 16.16 -6.36
N GLY A 88 20.10 16.05 -6.95
CA GLY A 88 19.83 16.46 -8.34
C GLY A 88 20.40 15.53 -9.42
N GLU A 89 20.99 14.40 -9.03
CA GLU A 89 21.53 13.43 -9.99
C GLU A 89 20.43 12.72 -10.77
N THR A 90 20.68 12.43 -12.03
CA THR A 90 19.87 11.45 -12.77
C THR A 90 20.19 10.05 -12.26
N PRO A 91 19.24 9.30 -11.69
CA PRO A 91 19.49 7.95 -11.21
C PRO A 91 19.82 7.01 -12.36
N ARG A 92 20.62 5.98 -12.09
CA ARG A 92 20.70 4.80 -12.96
C ARG A 92 19.72 3.76 -12.48
N PHE A 93 19.20 2.95 -13.39
CA PHE A 93 18.25 1.88 -13.05
C PHE A 93 18.93 0.52 -13.16
N GLU A 94 18.72 -0.33 -12.16
CA GLU A 94 19.23 -1.70 -12.11
C GLU A 94 18.08 -2.66 -11.83
N GLN A 95 18.10 -3.82 -12.50
CA GLN A 95 17.10 -4.85 -12.29
C GLN A 95 17.39 -5.63 -11.00
N THR A 96 16.39 -5.74 -10.13
CA THR A 96 16.46 -6.52 -8.89
C THR A 96 15.19 -7.33 -8.70
N GLU A 97 15.31 -8.40 -7.89
CA GLU A 97 14.18 -9.28 -7.59
C GLU A 97 13.34 -8.70 -6.46
N HIS A 98 12.03 -8.77 -6.64
CA HIS A 98 11.03 -8.34 -5.67
C HIS A 98 9.85 -9.31 -5.59
N TYR A 99 9.08 -9.22 -4.50
CA TYR A 99 7.76 -9.82 -4.44
C TYR A 99 6.71 -8.79 -4.88
N PHE A 100 5.72 -9.28 -5.64
CA PHE A 100 4.64 -8.47 -6.20
C PHE A 100 3.29 -8.95 -5.67
N LEU A 101 2.42 -8.01 -5.32
CA LEU A 101 1.00 -8.27 -5.15
C LEU A 101 0.34 -8.26 -6.53
N ASP A 102 -0.35 -9.35 -6.88
CA ASP A 102 -1.05 -9.54 -8.14
C ASP A 102 -2.42 -8.83 -8.13
N LEU A 103 -2.38 -7.50 -8.20
CA LEU A 103 -3.60 -6.70 -8.26
C LEU A 103 -4.51 -7.06 -9.44
N PRO A 104 -4.00 -7.39 -10.65
CA PRO A 104 -4.83 -7.87 -11.73
C PRO A 104 -5.69 -9.10 -11.37
N ALA A 105 -5.12 -10.06 -10.63
CA ALA A 105 -5.86 -11.24 -10.19
C ALA A 105 -6.95 -10.96 -9.14
N LEU A 106 -6.91 -9.78 -8.52
CA LEU A 106 -7.84 -9.30 -7.49
C LEU A 106 -8.82 -8.25 -8.02
N ALA A 107 -8.55 -7.69 -9.21
CA ALA A 107 -9.24 -6.52 -9.74
C ALA A 107 -10.76 -6.72 -9.88
N GLU A 108 -11.21 -7.84 -10.46
CA GLU A 108 -12.64 -8.12 -10.65
C GLU A 108 -13.37 -8.27 -9.31
N ALA A 109 -12.79 -8.98 -8.35
CA ALA A 109 -13.39 -9.15 -7.03
C ALA A 109 -13.47 -7.84 -6.26
N ASN A 110 -12.42 -7.02 -6.33
CA ASN A 110 -12.35 -5.71 -5.68
C ASN A 110 -13.36 -4.74 -6.35
N LYS A 111 -13.41 -4.70 -7.67
CA LYS A 111 -14.35 -3.86 -8.41
C LYS A 111 -15.80 -4.26 -8.12
N ALA A 112 -16.12 -5.56 -8.13
CA ALA A 112 -17.43 -6.06 -7.78
C ALA A 112 -17.86 -5.67 -6.36
N TRP A 113 -16.94 -5.76 -5.38
CA TRP A 113 -17.19 -5.24 -4.04
C TRP A 113 -17.45 -3.73 -4.06
N LEU A 114 -16.63 -2.95 -4.75
CA LEU A 114 -16.74 -1.50 -4.81
C LEU A 114 -18.08 -1.04 -5.43
N GLU A 115 -18.57 -1.73 -6.47
CA GLU A 115 -19.85 -1.45 -7.12
C GLU A 115 -21.06 -1.69 -6.20
N THR A 116 -20.91 -2.50 -5.15
CA THR A 116 -21.96 -2.68 -4.13
C THR A 116 -22.03 -1.56 -3.11
N ARG A 117 -21.01 -0.69 -3.04
CA ARG A 117 -20.91 0.36 -2.01
C ARG A 117 -21.88 1.50 -2.27
N LYS A 118 -22.80 1.72 -1.31
CA LYS A 118 -23.79 2.78 -1.35
C LYS A 118 -23.41 3.89 -0.37
N GLY A 119 -23.72 5.13 -0.74
CA GLY A 119 -23.47 6.27 0.15
C GLY A 119 -22.05 6.82 0.15
N TRP A 120 -21.13 6.26 -0.64
CA TRP A 120 -19.82 6.88 -0.86
C TRP A 120 -19.98 8.18 -1.64
N ARG A 121 -19.12 9.17 -1.34
CA ARG A 121 -19.08 10.41 -2.13
C ARG A 121 -18.77 10.10 -3.59
N THR A 122 -19.46 10.76 -4.51
CA THR A 122 -19.33 10.51 -5.96
C THR A 122 -17.90 10.64 -6.47
N ASN A 123 -17.14 11.62 -5.98
CA ASN A 123 -15.73 11.78 -6.36
C ASN A 123 -14.86 10.60 -5.89
N VAL A 124 -15.12 10.07 -4.70
CA VAL A 124 -14.37 8.92 -4.15
C VAL A 124 -14.66 7.66 -4.95
N ILE A 125 -15.92 7.34 -5.20
CA ILE A 125 -16.30 6.12 -5.94
C ILE A 125 -15.83 6.17 -7.40
N ASN A 126 -15.96 7.32 -8.07
CA ASN A 126 -15.52 7.48 -9.45
C ASN A 126 -13.99 7.38 -9.58
N PHE A 127 -13.24 7.98 -8.64
CA PHE A 127 -11.79 7.83 -8.60
C PHE A 127 -11.41 6.37 -8.37
N SER A 128 -12.03 5.70 -7.40
CA SER A 128 -11.75 4.30 -7.07
C SER A 128 -12.03 3.36 -8.24
N LEU A 129 -13.17 3.54 -8.94
CA LEU A 129 -13.47 2.76 -10.15
C LEU A 129 -12.48 3.04 -11.29
N GLY A 130 -11.97 4.27 -11.35
CA GLY A 130 -10.95 4.68 -12.31
C GLY A 130 -9.65 3.90 -12.18
N LEU A 131 -9.26 3.50 -10.95
CA LEU A 131 -8.05 2.71 -10.67
C LEU A 131 -8.08 1.31 -11.31
N PHE A 132 -9.25 0.80 -11.68
CA PHE A 132 -9.42 -0.52 -12.30
C PHE A 132 -9.42 -0.52 -13.83
N LYS A 133 -9.13 0.62 -14.49
CA LYS A 133 -9.01 0.69 -15.95
C LYS A 133 -7.74 0.02 -16.45
N GLU A 134 -6.63 0.26 -15.76
CA GLU A 134 -5.32 -0.32 -16.07
C GLU A 134 -4.66 -0.76 -14.75
N VAL A 135 -4.86 -2.01 -14.35
CA VAL A 135 -4.31 -2.54 -13.12
C VAL A 135 -3.03 -3.30 -13.42
N LYS A 136 -1.92 -2.87 -12.79
CA LYS A 136 -0.62 -3.53 -12.86
C LYS A 136 -0.31 -4.25 -11.54
N PRO A 137 0.50 -5.33 -11.54
CA PRO A 137 1.05 -5.89 -10.30
C PRO A 137 1.90 -4.85 -9.57
N ARG A 138 1.87 -4.86 -8.24
CA ARG A 138 2.61 -3.90 -7.42
C ARG A 138 3.72 -4.57 -6.64
N ALA A 139 4.96 -4.10 -6.79
CA ALA A 139 6.07 -4.57 -5.97
C ALA A 139 5.88 -4.15 -4.50
N ILE A 140 5.86 -5.16 -3.60
CA ILE A 140 5.62 -5.00 -2.16
C ILE A 140 6.87 -5.23 -1.33
N THR A 141 8.03 -5.29 -1.95
CA THR A 141 9.34 -5.32 -1.29
C THR A 141 10.24 -4.25 -1.86
N ARG A 142 11.27 -3.86 -1.10
CA ARG A 142 12.26 -2.85 -1.53
C ARG A 142 13.67 -3.24 -1.08
N ASP A 143 14.67 -2.74 -1.81
CA ASP A 143 16.09 -2.85 -1.47
C ASP A 143 16.48 -1.74 -0.49
N ILE A 144 16.11 -1.93 0.77
CA ILE A 144 16.36 -1.01 1.89
C ILE A 144 16.76 -1.78 3.14
N ASP A 145 17.46 -1.12 4.05
CA ASP A 145 18.02 -1.70 5.29
C ASP A 145 17.12 -1.55 6.52
N TRP A 146 15.97 -0.89 6.37
CA TRP A 146 14.97 -0.71 7.44
C TRP A 146 13.58 -1.20 6.98
N GLY A 147 12.75 -1.63 7.92
CA GLY A 147 11.40 -2.14 7.66
C GLY A 147 11.24 -3.60 8.09
N ILE A 148 10.07 -4.15 7.79
CA ILE A 148 9.71 -5.53 8.16
C ILE A 148 10.45 -6.53 7.25
N PRO A 149 11.14 -7.54 7.83
CA PRO A 149 11.77 -8.60 7.06
C PRO A 149 10.75 -9.40 6.22
N VAL A 150 11.12 -9.75 5.00
CA VAL A 150 10.27 -10.57 4.12
C VAL A 150 10.25 -12.00 4.63
N PRO A 151 9.10 -12.60 5.01
CA PRO A 151 9.02 -13.89 5.71
C PRO A 151 9.19 -15.10 4.78
N VAL A 152 10.23 -15.10 3.94
CA VAL A 152 10.54 -16.15 2.98
C VAL A 152 11.98 -16.61 3.17
N LYS A 153 12.23 -17.92 3.10
CA LYS A 153 13.57 -18.49 3.19
C LYS A 153 14.53 -17.83 2.18
N GLY A 154 15.68 -17.39 2.67
CA GLY A 154 16.70 -16.68 1.89
C GLY A 154 16.43 -15.16 1.77
N TRP A 155 15.28 -14.68 2.24
CA TRP A 155 14.95 -13.26 2.31
C TRP A 155 14.80 -12.75 3.75
N ILE A 156 14.34 -13.62 4.66
CA ILE A 156 14.09 -13.24 6.06
C ILE A 156 15.34 -12.68 6.76
N ASP A 157 16.50 -13.25 6.48
CA ASP A 157 17.77 -12.85 7.05
C ASP A 157 18.54 -11.83 6.17
N ASN A 158 17.97 -11.42 5.03
CA ASN A 158 18.60 -10.45 4.16
C ASN A 158 18.41 -9.03 4.72
N PRO A 159 19.50 -8.34 5.13
CA PRO A 159 19.38 -7.02 5.75
C PRO A 159 18.84 -5.97 4.75
N ASN A 160 19.01 -6.19 3.46
CA ASN A 160 18.69 -5.22 2.40
C ASN A 160 17.38 -5.54 1.65
N LYS A 161 16.59 -6.51 2.12
CA LYS A 161 15.29 -6.83 1.51
C LYS A 161 14.19 -6.70 2.57
N LYS A 162 13.32 -5.70 2.43
CA LYS A 162 12.26 -5.40 3.37
C LYS A 162 10.91 -5.29 2.67
N LEU A 163 9.84 -5.49 3.43
CA LEU A 163 8.50 -5.16 2.96
C LEU A 163 8.35 -3.65 2.77
N TYR A 164 7.63 -3.28 1.73
CA TYR A 164 7.40 -1.88 1.38
C TYR A 164 6.30 -1.28 2.26
N VAL A 165 6.51 -0.05 2.70
CA VAL A 165 5.63 0.64 3.65
C VAL A 165 4.16 0.69 3.20
N TRP A 166 3.88 0.74 1.91
CA TRP A 166 2.51 0.80 1.42
C TRP A 166 1.79 -0.55 1.42
N PHE A 167 2.51 -1.66 1.58
CA PHE A 167 1.91 -2.95 1.91
C PHE A 167 1.66 -3.06 3.42
N ASP A 168 2.61 -2.67 4.24
CA ASP A 168 2.51 -2.87 5.69
C ASP A 168 1.64 -1.82 6.41
N ALA A 169 1.63 -0.57 5.94
CA ALA A 169 1.00 0.54 6.66
C ALA A 169 -0.50 0.36 6.88
N VAL A 170 -1.22 -0.12 5.87
CA VAL A 170 -2.68 -0.33 5.96
C VAL A 170 -3.05 -1.50 6.88
N ILE A 171 -2.19 -2.50 7.02
CA ILE A 171 -2.33 -3.60 7.96
C ILE A 171 -2.23 -3.10 9.42
N GLY A 172 -1.72 -1.89 9.62
CA GLY A 172 -1.64 -1.21 10.92
C GLY A 172 -2.97 -1.11 11.66
N TYR A 173 -4.08 -0.97 10.95
CA TYR A 173 -5.43 -0.97 11.55
C TYR A 173 -5.75 -2.30 12.23
N LEU A 174 -5.48 -3.41 11.54
CA LEU A 174 -5.70 -4.76 12.05
C LEU A 174 -4.75 -5.05 13.22
N SER A 175 -3.46 -4.79 13.04
CA SER A 175 -2.46 -5.06 14.08
C SER A 175 -2.69 -4.26 15.36
N ALA A 176 -3.15 -3.01 15.24
CA ALA A 176 -3.52 -2.19 16.39
C ALA A 176 -4.74 -2.77 17.14
N SER A 177 -5.74 -3.28 16.41
CA SER A 177 -6.90 -3.93 17.01
C SER A 177 -6.52 -5.20 17.77
N ILE A 178 -5.62 -6.02 17.19
CA ILE A 178 -5.08 -7.23 17.81
C ILE A 178 -4.28 -6.88 19.07
N GLU A 179 -3.42 -5.86 19.01
CA GLU A 179 -2.64 -5.42 20.16
C GLU A 179 -3.53 -4.89 21.29
N TRP A 180 -4.55 -4.10 20.94
CA TRP A 180 -5.51 -3.59 21.90
C TRP A 180 -6.26 -4.74 22.61
N ALA A 181 -6.78 -5.72 21.87
CA ALA A 181 -7.49 -6.86 22.42
C ALA A 181 -6.62 -7.64 23.41
N ARG A 182 -5.36 -7.91 23.04
CA ARG A 182 -4.38 -8.57 23.90
C ARG A 182 -4.14 -7.80 25.19
N ARG A 183 -4.01 -6.47 25.13
CA ARG A 183 -3.82 -5.61 26.32
C ARG A 183 -5.05 -5.55 27.23
N GLN A 184 -6.25 -5.81 26.69
CA GLN A 184 -7.47 -5.90 27.48
C GLN A 184 -7.64 -7.28 28.17
N GLY A 185 -6.75 -8.23 27.93
CA GLY A 185 -6.83 -9.58 28.49
C GLY A 185 -7.74 -10.54 27.71
N ASP A 186 -8.26 -10.11 26.58
CA ASP A 186 -9.07 -10.92 25.66
C ASP A 186 -8.44 -10.87 24.25
N PRO A 187 -7.46 -11.75 23.95
CA PRO A 187 -6.68 -11.69 22.74
C PRO A 187 -7.47 -11.95 21.45
N GLU A 188 -8.68 -12.51 21.54
CA GLU A 188 -9.55 -12.79 20.39
C GLU A 188 -10.63 -11.71 20.16
N LYS A 189 -10.78 -10.76 21.06
CA LYS A 189 -11.83 -9.73 21.01
C LYS A 189 -11.85 -8.90 19.72
N TRP A 190 -10.70 -8.68 19.09
CA TRP A 190 -10.59 -7.96 17.82
C TRP A 190 -11.42 -8.61 16.70
N ARG A 191 -11.70 -9.91 16.78
CA ARG A 191 -12.50 -10.65 15.79
C ARG A 191 -13.95 -10.20 15.73
N GLU A 192 -14.49 -9.69 16.84
CA GLU A 192 -15.85 -9.10 16.89
C GLU A 192 -16.01 -7.96 15.89
N TRP A 193 -14.92 -7.30 15.52
CA TRP A 193 -14.96 -6.17 14.57
C TRP A 193 -14.48 -6.56 13.17
N TRP A 194 -13.51 -7.44 13.09
CA TRP A 194 -12.84 -7.76 11.82
C TRP A 194 -13.43 -8.97 11.11
N ASN A 195 -14.03 -9.91 11.84
CA ASN A 195 -14.59 -11.13 11.28
C ASN A 195 -16.13 -11.15 11.29
N ASP A 196 -16.81 -10.29 12.03
CA ASP A 196 -18.28 -10.19 12.02
C ASP A 196 -18.73 -9.30 10.85
N PRO A 197 -19.42 -9.86 9.84
CA PRO A 197 -19.89 -9.09 8.68
C PRO A 197 -20.94 -8.01 9.03
N SER A 198 -21.52 -8.04 10.24
CA SER A 198 -22.42 -7.00 10.72
C SER A 198 -21.70 -5.78 11.28
N CYS A 199 -20.38 -5.85 11.48
CA CYS A 199 -19.57 -4.76 12.00
C CYS A 199 -18.96 -3.94 10.85
N PRO A 200 -19.51 -2.74 10.52
CA PRO A 200 -19.03 -1.93 9.42
C PRO A 200 -17.74 -1.17 9.78
N ALA A 201 -16.77 -1.18 8.88
CA ALA A 201 -15.52 -0.44 9.03
C ALA A 201 -15.53 0.85 8.19
N TYR A 202 -15.31 2.00 8.82
CA TYR A 202 -15.26 3.33 8.19
C TYR A 202 -13.84 3.88 8.25
N TYR A 203 -13.32 4.31 7.10
CA TYR A 203 -11.96 4.84 6.98
C TYR A 203 -12.00 6.32 6.59
N PHE A 204 -11.46 7.20 7.44
CA PHE A 204 -11.43 8.64 7.24
C PHE A 204 -10.01 9.08 6.88
N MET A 205 -9.85 9.83 5.76
CA MET A 205 -8.53 10.18 5.25
C MET A 205 -8.54 11.41 4.33
N GLY A 206 -7.35 11.90 3.97
CA GLY A 206 -7.16 12.80 2.84
C GLY A 206 -7.27 12.04 1.50
N LYS A 207 -7.68 12.72 0.44
CA LYS A 207 -7.93 12.12 -0.89
C LYS A 207 -6.72 11.40 -1.49
N ASP A 208 -5.51 11.74 -1.09
CA ASP A 208 -4.26 11.08 -1.50
C ASP A 208 -4.12 9.64 -0.98
N ASN A 209 -4.96 9.24 -0.03
CA ASN A 209 -4.98 7.88 0.51
C ASN A 209 -6.14 7.01 -0.03
N ILE A 210 -6.96 7.51 -0.95
CA ILE A 210 -8.09 6.74 -1.50
C ILE A 210 -7.58 5.44 -2.15
N THR A 211 -6.52 5.49 -2.94
CA THR A 211 -5.93 4.32 -3.63
C THR A 211 -5.61 3.20 -2.62
N PHE A 212 -4.99 3.56 -1.50
CA PHE A 212 -4.61 2.57 -0.49
C PHE A 212 -5.80 1.92 0.22
N HIS A 213 -6.94 2.59 0.30
CA HIS A 213 -8.11 2.12 1.04
C HIS A 213 -9.26 1.60 0.18
N SER A 214 -9.25 1.91 -1.13
CA SER A 214 -10.25 1.40 -2.08
C SER A 214 -9.69 0.35 -3.05
N GLN A 215 -8.36 0.25 -3.19
CA GLN A 215 -7.71 -0.72 -4.05
C GLN A 215 -6.74 -1.63 -3.27
N ILE A 216 -5.69 -1.10 -2.66
CA ILE A 216 -4.62 -1.89 -2.04
C ILE A 216 -5.15 -2.70 -0.85
N TRP A 217 -5.66 -2.05 0.18
CA TRP A 217 -6.16 -2.69 1.39
C TRP A 217 -7.28 -3.71 1.13
N PRO A 218 -8.32 -3.41 0.34
CA PRO A 218 -9.31 -4.41 -0.03
C PRO A 218 -8.70 -5.58 -0.82
N SER A 219 -7.73 -5.34 -1.68
CA SER A 219 -7.04 -6.40 -2.42
C SER A 219 -6.22 -7.31 -1.51
N GLU A 220 -5.52 -6.76 -0.51
CA GLU A 220 -4.80 -7.56 0.50
C GLU A 220 -5.76 -8.46 1.29
N MET A 221 -6.90 -7.90 1.74
CA MET A 221 -7.93 -8.69 2.45
C MET A 221 -8.58 -9.75 1.57
N LEU A 222 -8.86 -9.45 0.29
CA LEU A 222 -9.39 -10.42 -0.68
C LEU A 222 -8.37 -11.53 -0.95
N ALA A 223 -7.10 -11.19 -1.12
CA ALA A 223 -6.01 -12.16 -1.28
C ALA A 223 -5.88 -13.07 -0.05
N TYR A 224 -5.91 -12.48 1.14
CA TYR A 224 -5.86 -13.19 2.42
C TYR A 224 -7.06 -14.12 2.62
N ASN A 225 -8.24 -13.68 2.23
CA ASN A 225 -9.49 -14.46 2.31
C ASN A 225 -9.65 -15.49 1.18
N GLY A 226 -8.71 -15.57 0.20
CA GLY A 226 -8.81 -16.45 -0.96
C GLY A 226 -9.96 -16.10 -1.92
N LYS A 227 -10.32 -14.80 -2.03
CA LYS A 227 -11.52 -14.33 -2.77
C LYS A 227 -11.23 -13.66 -4.11
N GLY A 228 -10.02 -13.73 -4.64
CA GLY A 228 -9.71 -13.31 -6.02
C GLY A 228 -9.85 -14.43 -7.04
N SER A 229 -9.40 -14.19 -8.27
CA SER A 229 -9.52 -15.12 -9.40
C SER A 229 -8.77 -16.45 -9.23
N LYS A 230 -7.78 -16.50 -8.35
CA LYS A 230 -6.99 -17.70 -8.06
C LYS A 230 -7.62 -18.59 -6.97
N GLY A 231 -8.65 -18.10 -6.27
CA GLY A 231 -9.21 -18.79 -5.11
C GLY A 231 -8.25 -18.83 -3.93
N GLY A 232 -8.35 -19.85 -3.10
CA GLY A 232 -7.46 -20.09 -1.97
C GLY A 232 -8.22 -20.25 -0.65
N GLU A 233 -7.46 -20.41 0.43
CA GLU A 233 -7.97 -20.57 1.78
C GLU A 233 -7.93 -19.26 2.56
N THR A 234 -8.87 -19.10 3.48
CA THR A 234 -8.83 -17.98 4.42
C THR A 234 -7.75 -18.25 5.48
N GLY A 235 -6.90 -17.27 5.72
CA GLY A 235 -5.82 -17.40 6.69
C GLY A 235 -6.27 -17.47 8.17
N PRO A 236 -5.34 -17.70 9.10
CA PRO A 236 -5.64 -17.95 10.53
C PRO A 236 -6.35 -16.78 11.23
N MET A 237 -6.18 -15.56 10.75
CA MET A 237 -6.89 -14.40 11.30
C MET A 237 -8.38 -14.36 10.92
N GLY A 238 -8.87 -15.38 10.16
CA GLY A 238 -10.27 -15.52 9.75
C GLY A 238 -10.66 -14.59 8.61
N PRO A 239 -11.89 -14.66 8.12
CA PRO A 239 -12.33 -13.78 7.04
C PRO A 239 -12.30 -12.32 7.51
N LEU A 240 -11.49 -11.51 6.84
CA LEU A 240 -11.40 -10.08 7.14
C LEU A 240 -12.48 -9.31 6.37
N ASN A 241 -13.23 -8.47 7.09
CA ASN A 241 -14.29 -7.65 6.52
C ASN A 241 -13.71 -6.51 5.67
N LEU A 242 -14.20 -6.38 4.45
CA LEU A 242 -13.86 -5.25 3.57
C LEU A 242 -14.44 -3.94 4.11
N PRO A 243 -13.87 -2.77 3.74
CA PRO A 243 -14.38 -1.48 4.20
C PRO A 243 -15.85 -1.25 3.84
N GLU A 244 -16.65 -0.78 4.79
CA GLU A 244 -18.00 -0.31 4.48
C GLU A 244 -17.95 1.02 3.76
N GLN A 245 -17.10 1.95 4.23
CA GLN A 245 -17.00 3.26 3.62
C GLN A 245 -15.58 3.85 3.71
N VAL A 246 -15.15 4.46 2.60
CA VAL A 246 -13.99 5.34 2.54
C VAL A 246 -14.48 6.79 2.47
N VAL A 247 -14.18 7.55 3.51
CA VAL A 247 -14.57 8.96 3.66
C VAL A 247 -13.34 9.83 3.43
N ALA A 248 -13.16 10.29 2.20
CA ALA A 248 -12.02 11.14 1.86
C ALA A 248 -12.39 12.63 1.87
N SER A 249 -11.51 13.44 2.46
CA SER A 249 -11.57 14.90 2.40
C SER A 249 -10.64 15.45 1.30
N GLU A 250 -11.02 16.59 0.73
CA GLU A 250 -10.13 17.37 -0.13
C GLU A 250 -8.97 17.97 0.68
N PHE A 251 -7.91 18.38 -0.03
CA PHE A 251 -6.80 19.06 0.63
C PHE A 251 -7.24 20.41 1.17
N MET A 252 -6.77 20.76 2.36
CA MET A 252 -6.80 22.13 2.82
C MET A 252 -5.85 22.95 1.94
N THR A 253 -6.33 24.08 1.46
CA THR A 253 -5.54 25.01 0.62
C THR A 253 -5.37 26.34 1.31
N MET A 254 -4.21 26.96 1.13
CA MET A 254 -3.92 28.31 1.51
C MET A 254 -3.50 29.08 0.24
N GLU A 255 -4.22 30.15 -0.10
CA GLU A 255 -3.98 30.95 -1.32
C GLU A 255 -3.91 30.10 -2.60
N GLY A 256 -4.75 29.07 -2.70
CA GLY A 256 -4.82 28.15 -3.84
C GLY A 256 -3.73 27.09 -3.89
N LYS A 257 -2.81 27.04 -2.92
CA LYS A 257 -1.78 26.02 -2.82
C LYS A 257 -2.13 24.98 -1.75
N LYS A 258 -1.75 23.73 -1.96
CA LYS A 258 -1.92 22.66 -0.98
C LYS A 258 -1.17 23.04 0.30
N PHE A 259 -1.88 23.01 1.44
CA PHE A 259 -1.27 23.15 2.76
C PHE A 259 -0.25 22.00 2.99
N SER A 260 1.02 22.35 3.21
CA SER A 260 2.09 21.37 3.27
C SER A 260 3.29 21.89 4.06
N SER A 261 3.55 21.31 5.21
CA SER A 261 4.70 21.65 6.05
C SER A 261 6.03 21.42 5.34
N SER A 262 6.15 20.37 4.53
CA SER A 262 7.37 20.06 3.76
C SER A 262 7.67 21.07 2.65
N ARG A 263 6.66 21.85 2.22
CA ARG A 263 6.79 22.92 1.22
C ARG A 263 6.78 24.31 1.86
N GLY A 264 6.77 24.41 3.20
CA GLY A 264 6.72 25.70 3.91
C GLY A 264 5.40 26.45 3.76
N ILE A 265 4.34 25.78 3.32
CA ILE A 265 2.99 26.34 3.20
C ILE A 265 2.18 25.87 4.41
N VAL A 266 2.23 26.66 5.49
CA VAL A 266 1.62 26.40 6.79
C VAL A 266 0.88 27.62 7.32
#